data_bd42060bc1fb1b3ebdbc065781568cd6
#
_entry.id   bd42060bc1fb1b3ebdbc065781568cd6
#
_cell.length_a   1.000
_cell.length_b   1.000
_cell.length_c   1.000
_cell.angle_alpha   90.00
_cell.angle_beta   90.00
_cell.angle_gamma   90.00
#
_symmetry.space_group_name_H-M   'P 1'
#
loop_
_entity.id
_entity.type
_entity.pdbx_description
1 polymer ?
#
loop_
_entity_poly.entity_id
_entity_poly.type
_entity_poly.pdbx_seq_one_letter_code
_entity_poly.pdbx_strand_id
1 'polypeptide(L)'
;EIEIAKRIEDGLKHMIQAISACPTTIAEILSCADRIARDEMRIDELIDGLIDPETDGSLEELTAEVAEEESDDEDEEEEDSAEAVEGAAVAASLLKLKTEGLERLELIRSHYTKAHGVLPRRGAQDKAYLQLRQQISEEMMGIRFTSKTIERLCDSVRAMVEEARACERKIQRICVDTVRMPRPHFIKVFPGNELNI
;
A
#
# COMPACT_ATOMS: atom_id res chain seq x y z
N GLU A 1 -19.35 9.28 16.59
CA GLU A 1 -19.03 8.97 15.17
C GLU A 1 -17.62 9.42 14.82
N ILE A 2 -17.22 10.68 15.06
CA ILE A 2 -15.87 11.23 14.77
C ILE A 2 -14.75 10.40 15.44
N GLU A 3 -14.92 9.93 16.68
CA GLU A 3 -13.93 9.11 17.36
C GLU A 3 -13.75 7.74 16.71
N ILE A 4 -14.83 7.16 16.20
CA ILE A 4 -14.80 5.88 15.47
C ILE A 4 -14.06 6.06 14.13
N ALA A 5 -14.37 7.13 13.39
CA ALA A 5 -13.70 7.45 12.14
C ALA A 5 -12.17 7.61 12.33
N LYS A 6 -11.74 8.38 13.33
CA LYS A 6 -10.31 8.53 13.67
C LYS A 6 -9.63 7.19 14.00
N ARG A 7 -10.30 6.30 14.75
CA ARG A 7 -9.76 4.97 15.07
C ARG A 7 -9.63 4.09 13.83
N ILE A 8 -10.53 4.22 12.85
CA ILE A 8 -10.45 3.51 11.57
C ILE A 8 -9.26 4.04 10.77
N GLU A 9 -9.11 5.37 10.65
CA GLU A 9 -7.96 5.98 9.98
C GLU A 9 -6.62 5.58 10.61
N ASP A 10 -6.51 5.63 11.94
CA ASP A 10 -5.30 5.22 12.64
C ASP A 10 -5.00 3.74 12.40
N GLY A 11 -6.04 2.89 12.37
CA GLY A 11 -5.90 1.48 12.02
C GLY A 11 -5.38 1.28 10.60
N LEU A 12 -5.91 2.01 9.62
CA LEU A 12 -5.45 1.98 8.23
C LEU A 12 -4.00 2.47 8.10
N LYS A 13 -3.64 3.58 8.76
CA LYS A 13 -2.26 4.09 8.79
C LYS A 13 -1.28 3.05 9.34
N HIS A 14 -1.63 2.38 10.45
CA HIS A 14 -0.81 1.31 11.01
C HIS A 14 -0.67 0.10 10.07
N MET A 15 -1.74 -0.28 9.36
CA MET A 15 -1.67 -1.36 8.36
C MET A 15 -0.75 -0.97 7.20
N ILE A 16 -0.87 0.23 6.65
CA ILE A 16 0.00 0.72 5.56
C ILE A 16 1.45 0.77 6.02
N GLN A 17 1.72 1.23 7.26
CA GLN A 17 3.05 1.24 7.83
C GLN A 17 3.66 -0.17 7.96
N ALA A 18 2.86 -1.15 8.37
CA ALA A 18 3.30 -2.55 8.44
C ALA A 18 3.57 -3.14 7.04
N ILE A 19 2.69 -2.88 6.07
CA ILE A 19 2.81 -3.30 4.68
C ILE A 19 4.06 -2.68 4.04
N SER A 20 4.31 -1.37 4.24
CA SER A 20 5.47 -0.66 3.69
C SER A 20 6.82 -1.14 4.23
N ALA A 21 6.82 -1.82 5.39
CA ALA A 21 8.02 -2.41 5.94
C ALA A 21 8.49 -3.66 5.17
N CYS A 22 7.61 -4.26 4.34
CA CYS A 22 7.90 -5.49 3.60
C CYS A 22 8.25 -5.19 2.13
N PRO A 23 9.47 -5.52 1.66
CA PRO A 23 9.88 -5.25 0.28
C PRO A 23 9.02 -5.96 -0.77
N THR A 24 8.48 -7.12 -0.44
CA THR A 24 7.67 -7.93 -1.37
C THR A 24 6.32 -7.28 -1.68
N THR A 25 5.69 -6.66 -0.67
CA THR A 25 4.43 -5.94 -0.86
C THR A 25 4.62 -4.68 -1.70
N ILE A 26 5.77 -4.00 -1.53
CA ILE A 26 6.12 -2.84 -2.38
C ILE A 26 6.31 -3.30 -3.82
N ALA A 27 7.01 -4.41 -4.06
CA ALA A 27 7.17 -4.98 -5.40
C ALA A 27 5.82 -5.35 -6.04
N GLU A 28 4.87 -5.86 -5.25
CA GLU A 28 3.52 -6.18 -5.70
C GLU A 28 2.74 -4.92 -6.12
N ILE A 29 2.80 -3.85 -5.32
CA ILE A 29 2.20 -2.55 -5.65
C ILE A 29 2.80 -1.98 -6.95
N LEU A 30 4.13 -2.02 -7.08
CA LEU A 30 4.83 -1.54 -8.28
C LEU A 30 4.49 -2.38 -9.52
N SER A 31 4.26 -3.68 -9.36
CA SER A 31 3.75 -4.53 -10.45
C SER A 31 2.33 -4.13 -10.89
N CYS A 32 1.46 -3.75 -9.94
CA CYS A 32 0.14 -3.19 -10.27
C CYS A 32 0.29 -1.84 -11.00
N ALA A 33 1.22 -0.97 -10.58
CA ALA A 33 1.51 0.29 -11.26
C ALA A 33 1.95 0.06 -12.72
N ASP A 34 2.79 -0.94 -12.98
CA ASP A 34 3.20 -1.32 -14.34
C ASP A 34 2.03 -1.80 -15.20
N ARG A 35 1.07 -2.52 -14.61
CA ARG A 35 -0.16 -2.95 -15.29
C ARG A 35 -1.09 -1.77 -15.61
N ILE A 36 -1.20 -0.81 -14.68
CA ILE A 36 -1.99 0.41 -14.89
C ILE A 36 -1.36 1.29 -15.98
N ALA A 37 -0.02 1.41 -16.00
CA ALA A 37 0.69 2.13 -17.04
C ALA A 37 0.51 1.52 -18.45
N ARG A 38 0.29 0.19 -18.52
CA ARG A 38 0.00 -0.54 -19.77
C ARG A 38 -1.50 -0.65 -20.11
N ASP A 39 -2.36 0.01 -19.34
CA ASP A 39 -3.82 -0.07 -19.45
C ASP A 39 -4.39 -1.50 -19.28
N GLU A 40 -3.65 -2.40 -18.60
CA GLU A 40 -4.08 -3.76 -18.27
C GLU A 40 -4.92 -3.80 -16.97
N MET A 41 -4.92 -2.72 -16.19
CA MET A 41 -5.62 -2.58 -14.91
C MET A 41 -6.07 -1.13 -14.73
N ARG A 42 -7.24 -0.92 -14.15
CA ARG A 42 -7.74 0.43 -13.83
C ARG A 42 -7.11 0.94 -12.54
N ILE A 43 -6.93 2.28 -12.45
CA ILE A 43 -6.35 2.91 -11.25
C ILE A 43 -7.25 2.77 -10.03
N ASP A 44 -8.56 2.83 -10.20
CA ASP A 44 -9.57 2.69 -9.15
C ASP A 44 -9.64 1.28 -8.52
N GLU A 45 -9.01 0.28 -9.14
CA GLU A 45 -8.82 -1.02 -8.52
C GLU A 45 -7.68 -1.04 -7.48
N LEU A 46 -6.75 -0.12 -7.58
CA LEU A 46 -5.58 -0.01 -6.69
C LEU A 46 -5.73 1.12 -5.66
N ILE A 47 -6.20 2.29 -6.09
CA ILE A 47 -6.20 3.55 -5.35
C ILE A 47 -7.61 4.15 -5.38
N ASP A 48 -8.17 4.49 -4.22
CA ASP A 48 -9.43 5.22 -4.07
C ASP A 48 -9.21 6.75 -4.17
N GLY A 49 -8.00 7.24 -3.88
CA GLY A 49 -7.66 8.65 -3.90
C GLY A 49 -6.26 8.94 -3.41
N LEU A 50 -5.89 10.20 -3.41
CA LEU A 50 -4.63 10.71 -2.86
C LEU A 50 -4.95 11.57 -1.64
N ILE A 51 -4.11 11.48 -0.61
CA ILE A 51 -4.20 12.30 0.59
C ILE A 51 -3.25 13.48 0.39
N ASP A 52 -3.80 14.67 0.16
CA ASP A 52 -3.03 15.90 0.15
C ASP A 52 -2.92 16.44 1.58
N PRO A 53 -1.69 16.64 2.10
CA PRO A 53 -1.49 17.16 3.44
C PRO A 53 -1.97 18.61 3.62
N GLU A 54 -2.21 19.34 2.53
CA GLU A 54 -2.70 20.73 2.54
C GLU A 54 -4.21 20.86 2.30
N THR A 55 -4.85 19.80 1.81
CA THR A 55 -6.30 19.78 1.57
C THR A 55 -6.88 18.61 2.36
N ASP A 56 -7.36 18.88 3.57
CA ASP A 56 -8.14 17.93 4.39
C ASP A 56 -9.59 17.79 3.81
N GLY A 57 -9.69 17.84 2.48
CA GLY A 57 -10.91 17.77 1.70
C GLY A 57 -11.09 16.38 1.08
N SER A 58 -12.03 15.63 1.62
CA SER A 58 -12.44 14.33 1.08
C SER A 58 -12.97 14.46 -0.36
N LEU A 59 -12.88 13.39 -1.13
CA LEU A 59 -13.53 13.23 -2.46
C LEU A 59 -15.06 13.56 -2.41
N GLU A 60 -15.66 13.63 -1.23
CA GLU A 60 -17.04 14.07 -1.01
C GLU A 60 -17.26 15.54 -1.34
N GLU A 61 -16.24 16.43 -1.25
CA GLU A 61 -16.36 17.83 -1.64
C GLU A 61 -16.34 18.02 -3.18
N LEU A 62 -15.61 17.20 -3.92
CA LEU A 62 -15.57 17.28 -5.39
C LEU A 62 -16.90 16.83 -6.04
N THR A 63 -17.64 15.96 -5.36
CA THR A 63 -19.00 15.58 -5.81
C THR A 63 -20.06 16.58 -5.33
N ALA A 64 -19.80 17.35 -4.26
CA ALA A 64 -20.70 18.38 -3.76
C ALA A 64 -20.60 19.68 -4.56
N GLU A 65 -19.41 20.09 -5.03
CA GLU A 65 -19.24 21.30 -5.86
C GLU A 65 -19.92 21.18 -7.23
N VAL A 66 -20.03 19.95 -7.80
CA VAL A 66 -20.78 19.72 -9.04
C VAL A 66 -22.31 19.74 -8.82
N ALA A 67 -22.77 19.53 -7.57
CA ALA A 67 -24.19 19.49 -7.23
C ALA A 67 -24.76 20.85 -6.79
N GLU A 68 -23.93 21.85 -6.48
CA GLU A 68 -24.41 23.17 -6.02
C GLU A 68 -24.51 24.24 -7.14
N GLU A 69 -24.02 23.99 -8.36
CA GLU A 69 -24.17 24.94 -9.49
C GLU A 69 -25.44 24.75 -10.35
N GLU A 70 -26.28 23.75 -10.04
CA GLU A 70 -27.55 23.56 -10.77
C GLU A 70 -28.79 23.69 -9.89
N SER A 71 -29.11 24.94 -9.50
CA SER A 71 -30.45 25.31 -9.11
C SER A 71 -30.78 26.73 -9.57
N ASP A 72 -31.04 26.89 -10.84
CA ASP A 72 -32.07 27.79 -11.39
C ASP A 72 -32.07 27.70 -12.93
N ASP A 73 -32.96 26.92 -13.51
CA ASP A 73 -33.84 27.27 -14.60
C ASP A 73 -34.54 26.00 -15.12
N GLU A 74 -35.85 26.08 -15.14
CA GLU A 74 -36.76 25.08 -15.74
C GLU A 74 -36.61 25.12 -17.26
N ASP A 75 -36.25 23.94 -17.87
CA ASP A 75 -36.82 23.53 -19.16
C ASP A 75 -36.59 22.03 -19.38
N GLU A 76 -37.68 21.30 -19.58
CA GLU A 76 -37.78 19.88 -19.92
C GLU A 76 -37.27 19.66 -21.36
N GLU A 77 -36.04 19.13 -21.54
CA GLU A 77 -35.60 18.35 -22.74
C GLU A 77 -34.08 18.08 -22.75
N GLU A 78 -33.44 17.61 -21.66
CA GLU A 78 -32.00 17.24 -21.67
C GLU A 78 -31.60 16.10 -20.71
N GLU A 79 -32.36 14.99 -20.63
CA GLU A 79 -31.91 13.84 -19.86
C GLU A 79 -30.68 13.12 -20.49
N ASP A 80 -30.48 13.24 -21.80
CA ASP A 80 -29.36 12.59 -22.52
C ASP A 80 -28.04 13.39 -22.44
N SER A 81 -28.08 14.67 -22.10
CA SER A 81 -26.87 15.50 -22.01
C SER A 81 -26.23 15.47 -20.61
N ALA A 82 -27.01 15.34 -19.54
CA ALA A 82 -26.55 15.28 -18.17
C ALA A 82 -25.70 14.00 -17.90
N GLU A 83 -26.17 12.83 -18.33
CA GLU A 83 -25.39 11.59 -18.22
C GLU A 83 -24.07 11.64 -19.00
N ALA A 84 -24.05 12.30 -20.16
CA ALA A 84 -22.83 12.45 -20.95
C ALA A 84 -21.81 13.40 -20.30
N VAL A 85 -22.27 14.47 -19.64
CA VAL A 85 -21.40 15.42 -18.91
C VAL A 85 -20.86 14.80 -17.62
N GLU A 86 -21.70 14.09 -16.85
CA GLU A 86 -21.28 13.37 -15.64
C GLU A 86 -20.27 12.27 -15.99
N GLY A 87 -20.51 11.50 -17.04
CA GLY A 87 -19.56 10.50 -17.54
C GLY A 87 -18.20 11.09 -17.96
N ALA A 88 -18.22 12.28 -18.58
CA ALA A 88 -16.99 12.99 -18.97
C ALA A 88 -16.23 13.52 -17.76
N ALA A 89 -16.91 14.05 -16.75
CA ALA A 89 -16.31 14.54 -15.52
C ALA A 89 -15.65 13.40 -14.70
N VAL A 90 -16.35 12.26 -14.57
CA VAL A 90 -15.79 11.05 -13.92
C VAL A 90 -14.58 10.54 -14.68
N ALA A 91 -14.62 10.50 -16.01
CA ALA A 91 -13.48 10.07 -16.82
C ALA A 91 -12.27 11.02 -16.66
N ALA A 92 -12.50 12.32 -16.61
CA ALA A 92 -11.44 13.32 -16.37
C ALA A 92 -10.84 13.19 -14.97
N SER A 93 -11.65 12.95 -13.93
CA SER A 93 -11.22 12.72 -12.56
C SER A 93 -10.37 11.43 -12.46
N LEU A 94 -10.80 10.34 -13.07
CA LEU A 94 -10.03 9.09 -13.12
C LEU A 94 -8.70 9.25 -13.87
N LEU A 95 -8.67 10.06 -14.94
CA LEU A 95 -7.44 10.33 -15.67
C LEU A 95 -6.46 11.15 -14.82
N LYS A 96 -6.95 12.15 -14.09
CA LYS A 96 -6.17 12.94 -13.14
C LYS A 96 -5.61 12.05 -12.03
N LEU A 97 -6.45 11.23 -11.40
CA LEU A 97 -6.04 10.27 -10.39
C LEU A 97 -5.00 9.28 -10.93
N LYS A 98 -5.14 8.83 -12.18
CA LYS A 98 -4.17 7.96 -12.83
C LYS A 98 -2.80 8.63 -12.99
N THR A 99 -2.76 9.88 -13.47
CA THR A 99 -1.48 10.59 -13.66
C THR A 99 -0.80 10.86 -12.33
N GLU A 100 -1.47 11.46 -11.37
CA GLU A 100 -0.93 11.78 -10.05
C GLU A 100 -0.56 10.53 -9.24
N GLY A 101 -1.41 9.49 -9.32
CA GLY A 101 -1.14 8.20 -8.68
C GLY A 101 0.10 7.51 -9.24
N LEU A 102 0.28 7.49 -10.56
CA LEU A 102 1.47 6.93 -11.19
C LEU A 102 2.74 7.73 -10.86
N GLU A 103 2.67 9.06 -10.77
CA GLU A 103 3.80 9.89 -10.34
C GLU A 103 4.26 9.53 -8.92
N ARG A 104 3.34 9.40 -7.96
CA ARG A 104 3.67 8.97 -6.59
C ARG A 104 4.23 7.54 -6.54
N LEU A 105 3.66 6.63 -7.32
CA LEU A 105 4.17 5.25 -7.40
C LEU A 105 5.57 5.20 -8.03
N GLU A 106 5.91 6.10 -8.94
CA GLU A 106 7.26 6.20 -9.50
C GLU A 106 8.28 6.75 -8.48
N LEU A 107 7.88 7.68 -7.60
CA LEU A 107 8.71 8.09 -6.46
C LEU A 107 9.00 6.90 -5.53
N ILE A 108 7.98 6.13 -5.19
CA ILE A 108 8.15 4.89 -4.40
C ILE A 108 9.11 3.91 -5.10
N ARG A 109 8.98 3.73 -6.42
CA ARG A 109 9.88 2.90 -7.24
C ARG A 109 11.33 3.37 -7.15
N SER A 110 11.56 4.68 -7.24
CA SER A 110 12.89 5.27 -7.10
C SER A 110 13.51 4.95 -5.75
N HIS A 111 12.77 5.15 -4.65
CA HIS A 111 13.24 4.84 -3.31
C HIS A 111 13.45 3.32 -3.10
N TYR A 112 12.55 2.49 -3.62
CA TYR A 112 12.64 1.04 -3.55
C TYR A 112 13.89 0.52 -4.27
N THR A 113 14.18 1.01 -5.47
CA THR A 113 15.36 0.61 -6.25
C THR A 113 16.65 0.98 -5.52
N LYS A 114 16.71 2.19 -4.92
CA LYS A 114 17.85 2.62 -4.08
C LYS A 114 17.99 1.72 -2.85
N ALA A 115 16.89 1.43 -2.15
CA ALA A 115 16.90 0.57 -0.97
C ALA A 115 17.37 -0.86 -1.31
N HIS A 116 16.90 -1.43 -2.43
CA HIS A 116 17.32 -2.74 -2.91
C HIS A 116 18.82 -2.77 -3.26
N GLY A 117 19.39 -1.67 -3.74
CA GLY A 117 20.83 -1.56 -4.02
C GLY A 117 21.70 -1.43 -2.74
N VAL A 118 21.15 -0.84 -1.67
CA VAL A 118 21.85 -0.66 -0.39
C VAL A 118 21.82 -1.92 0.46
N LEU A 119 20.71 -2.64 0.49
CA LEU A 119 20.46 -3.80 1.34
C LEU A 119 21.57 -4.89 1.28
N PRO A 120 22.01 -5.39 0.10
CA PRO A 120 23.03 -6.44 0.02
C PRO A 120 24.43 -5.96 0.41
N ARG A 121 24.67 -4.64 0.37
CA ARG A 121 26.00 -4.08 0.64
C ARG A 121 26.20 -3.67 2.09
N ARG A 122 25.14 -3.17 2.75
CA ARG A 122 25.20 -2.55 4.07
C ARG A 122 24.32 -3.22 5.12
N GLY A 123 23.42 -4.10 4.67
CA GLY A 123 22.49 -4.82 5.55
C GLY A 123 21.24 -4.00 5.92
N ALA A 124 20.30 -4.68 6.57
CA ALA A 124 18.98 -4.12 6.91
C ALA A 124 19.00 -3.08 8.06
N GLN A 125 20.07 -3.01 8.84
CA GLN A 125 20.23 -2.09 9.96
C GLN A 125 20.97 -0.79 9.60
N ASP A 126 21.40 -0.64 8.34
CA ASP A 126 22.09 0.56 7.89
C ASP A 126 21.14 1.78 7.88
N LYS A 127 21.66 2.93 8.33
CA LYS A 127 20.86 4.18 8.40
C LYS A 127 20.28 4.58 7.05
N ALA A 128 21.04 4.42 5.97
CA ALA A 128 20.57 4.80 4.64
C ALA A 128 19.42 3.91 4.19
N TYR A 129 19.46 2.61 4.49
CA TYR A 129 18.35 1.68 4.21
C TYR A 129 17.11 2.06 5.03
N LEU A 130 17.27 2.33 6.32
CA LEU A 130 16.16 2.70 7.20
C LEU A 130 15.51 4.04 6.78
N GLN A 131 16.31 5.03 6.35
CA GLN A 131 15.80 6.29 5.82
C GLN A 131 14.99 6.08 4.52
N LEU A 132 15.49 5.29 3.58
CA LEU A 132 14.76 4.98 2.35
C LEU A 132 13.45 4.24 2.63
N ARG A 133 13.46 3.30 3.58
CA ARG A 133 12.25 2.60 4.02
C ARG A 133 11.23 3.56 4.65
N GLN A 134 11.71 4.53 5.44
CA GLN A 134 10.85 5.55 6.03
C GLN A 134 10.22 6.44 4.94
N GLN A 135 11.00 6.88 3.96
CA GLN A 135 10.49 7.66 2.81
C GLN A 135 9.42 6.88 2.02
N ILE A 136 9.65 5.58 1.76
CA ILE A 136 8.64 4.74 1.12
C ILE A 136 7.35 4.69 1.95
N SER A 137 7.47 4.55 3.27
CA SER A 137 6.31 4.52 4.16
C SER A 137 5.53 5.85 4.14
N GLU A 138 6.22 6.98 4.13
CA GLU A 138 5.62 8.30 4.06
C GLU A 138 4.88 8.52 2.74
N GLU A 139 5.49 8.16 1.60
CA GLU A 139 4.82 8.24 0.30
C GLU A 139 3.60 7.31 0.21
N MET A 140 3.69 6.09 0.75
CA MET A 140 2.56 5.16 0.79
C MET A 140 1.41 5.66 1.67
N MET A 141 1.70 6.37 2.77
CA MET A 141 0.67 6.97 3.62
C MET A 141 -0.07 8.12 2.92
N GLY A 142 0.54 8.75 1.90
CA GLY A 142 -0.11 9.74 1.05
C GLY A 142 -1.04 9.15 -0.03
N ILE A 143 -1.14 7.83 -0.12
CA ILE A 143 -1.99 7.12 -1.09
C ILE A 143 -3.12 6.41 -0.34
N ARG A 144 -4.36 6.66 -0.75
CA ARG A 144 -5.53 5.95 -0.23
C ARG A 144 -5.76 4.69 -1.09
N PHE A 145 -5.23 3.57 -0.62
CA PHE A 145 -5.42 2.29 -1.29
C PHE A 145 -6.83 1.74 -1.07
N THR A 146 -7.36 1.00 -2.05
CA THR A 146 -8.66 0.32 -1.92
C THR A 146 -8.59 -0.74 -0.81
N SER A 147 -9.70 -0.96 -0.10
CA SER A 147 -9.80 -1.99 0.94
C SER A 147 -9.39 -3.36 0.43
N LYS A 148 -9.79 -3.72 -0.80
CA LYS A 148 -9.43 -4.97 -1.47
C LYS A 148 -7.91 -5.11 -1.67
N THR A 149 -7.24 -4.02 -2.02
CA THR A 149 -5.78 -3.99 -2.16
C THR A 149 -5.09 -4.18 -0.81
N ILE A 150 -5.55 -3.48 0.23
CA ILE A 150 -5.00 -3.60 1.58
C ILE A 150 -5.15 -5.04 2.10
N GLU A 151 -6.32 -5.66 1.94
CA GLU A 151 -6.55 -7.07 2.33
C GLU A 151 -5.59 -8.01 1.62
N ARG A 152 -5.44 -7.89 0.29
CA ARG A 152 -4.53 -8.70 -0.50
C ARG A 152 -3.08 -8.56 -0.03
N LEU A 153 -2.62 -7.33 0.23
CA LEU A 153 -1.26 -7.07 0.72
C LEU A 153 -1.06 -7.62 2.14
N CYS A 154 -2.05 -7.51 3.01
CA CYS A 154 -2.01 -8.12 4.34
C CYS A 154 -1.92 -9.65 4.26
N ASP A 155 -2.67 -10.28 3.36
CA ASP A 155 -2.63 -11.73 3.17
C ASP A 155 -1.28 -12.19 2.60
N SER A 156 -0.69 -11.40 1.69
CA SER A 156 0.68 -11.63 1.20
C SER A 156 1.70 -11.62 2.35
N VAL A 157 1.62 -10.63 3.26
CA VAL A 157 2.49 -10.59 4.46
C VAL A 157 2.24 -11.78 5.38
N ARG A 158 0.98 -12.15 5.64
CA ARG A 158 0.64 -13.33 6.45
C ARG A 158 1.21 -14.61 5.86
N ALA A 159 1.08 -14.80 4.55
CA ALA A 159 1.61 -15.96 3.86
C ALA A 159 3.14 -16.07 4.01
N MET A 160 3.88 -14.96 3.86
CA MET A 160 5.33 -14.94 4.09
C MET A 160 5.71 -15.29 5.53
N VAL A 161 4.99 -14.76 6.51
CA VAL A 161 5.22 -15.08 7.93
C VAL A 161 4.99 -16.56 8.20
N GLU A 162 3.93 -17.14 7.63
CA GLU A 162 3.68 -18.59 7.78
C GLU A 162 4.72 -19.46 7.09
N GLU A 163 5.24 -19.05 5.95
CA GLU A 163 6.34 -19.73 5.27
C GLU A 163 7.63 -19.70 6.11
N ALA A 164 8.00 -18.52 6.65
CA ALA A 164 9.13 -18.39 7.54
C ALA A 164 8.98 -19.30 8.76
N ARG A 165 7.83 -19.26 9.45
CA ARG A 165 7.54 -20.14 10.58
C ARG A 165 7.56 -21.63 10.22
N ALA A 166 7.16 -21.99 8.99
CA ALA A 166 7.25 -23.38 8.54
C ALA A 166 8.72 -23.82 8.38
N CYS A 167 9.59 -22.94 7.89
CA CYS A 167 11.02 -23.18 7.82
C CYS A 167 11.65 -23.29 9.22
N GLU A 168 11.33 -22.39 10.14
CA GLU A 168 11.77 -22.44 11.53
C GLU A 168 11.38 -23.76 12.22
N ARG A 169 10.13 -24.21 12.04
CA ARG A 169 9.66 -25.49 12.55
C ARG A 169 10.44 -26.69 11.98
N LYS A 170 10.84 -26.63 10.70
CA LYS A 170 11.68 -27.67 10.09
C LYS A 170 13.06 -27.67 10.71
N ILE A 171 13.69 -26.49 10.88
CA ILE A 171 15.01 -26.36 11.53
C ILE A 171 14.94 -26.90 12.97
N GLN A 172 13.91 -26.50 13.73
CA GLN A 172 13.71 -27.01 15.10
C GLN A 172 13.62 -28.53 15.16
N ARG A 173 12.87 -29.18 14.24
CA ARG A 173 12.79 -30.64 14.19
C ARG A 173 14.15 -31.27 13.92
N ILE A 174 14.91 -30.76 12.98
CA ILE A 174 16.25 -31.27 12.67
C ILE A 174 17.16 -31.15 13.89
N CYS A 175 17.21 -29.98 14.53
CA CYS A 175 18.06 -29.73 15.68
C CYS A 175 17.68 -30.59 16.88
N VAL A 176 16.39 -30.67 17.22
CA VAL A 176 15.90 -31.36 18.42
C VAL A 176 15.80 -32.87 18.20
N ASP A 177 15.21 -33.33 17.10
CA ASP A 177 14.89 -34.75 16.89
C ASP A 177 16.08 -35.50 16.29
N THR A 178 16.80 -34.90 15.33
CA THR A 178 17.95 -35.58 14.65
C THR A 178 19.25 -35.35 15.41
N VAL A 179 19.59 -34.10 15.74
CA VAL A 179 20.84 -33.74 16.42
C VAL A 179 20.75 -33.94 17.93
N ARG A 180 19.57 -34.21 18.49
CA ARG A 180 19.33 -34.40 19.93
C ARG A 180 19.68 -33.20 20.80
N MET A 181 19.60 -31.99 20.22
CA MET A 181 19.75 -30.75 20.98
C MET A 181 18.59 -30.57 21.97
N PRO A 182 18.86 -30.20 23.24
CA PRO A 182 17.77 -29.90 24.18
C PRO A 182 16.91 -28.76 23.68
N ARG A 183 15.59 -28.99 23.58
CA ARG A 183 14.62 -27.97 23.12
C ARG A 183 14.73 -26.62 23.82
N PRO A 184 14.92 -26.55 25.17
CA PRO A 184 15.12 -25.27 25.85
C PRO A 184 16.37 -24.51 25.38
N HIS A 185 17.43 -25.23 24.99
CA HIS A 185 18.63 -24.62 24.43
C HIS A 185 18.37 -24.02 23.06
N PHE A 186 17.69 -24.76 22.17
CA PHE A 186 17.28 -24.26 20.85
C PHE A 186 16.48 -22.97 20.96
N ILE A 187 15.43 -22.95 21.82
CA ILE A 187 14.55 -21.79 22.02
C ILE A 187 15.33 -20.56 22.53
N LYS A 188 16.40 -20.77 23.27
CA LYS A 188 17.23 -19.69 23.82
C LYS A 188 18.23 -19.12 22.79
N VAL A 189 18.74 -19.95 21.91
CA VAL A 189 19.86 -19.60 21.00
C VAL A 189 19.38 -19.21 19.61
N PHE A 190 18.33 -19.86 19.11
CA PHE A 190 17.86 -19.68 17.73
C PHE A 190 17.21 -18.30 17.46
N PRO A 191 16.29 -17.75 18.30
CA PRO A 191 15.70 -16.45 18.05
C PRO A 191 16.76 -15.34 18.03
N GLY A 192 16.73 -14.54 16.98
CA GLY A 192 17.70 -13.47 16.73
C GLY A 192 19.01 -13.91 16.06
N ASN A 193 19.20 -15.21 15.84
CA ASN A 193 20.36 -15.79 15.17
C ASN A 193 19.99 -16.62 13.94
N GLU A 194 18.78 -16.44 13.41
CA GLU A 194 18.23 -17.26 12.32
C GLU A 194 19.07 -17.18 11.04
N LEU A 195 19.78 -16.06 10.84
CA LEU A 195 20.62 -15.77 9.68
C LEU A 195 22.13 -15.87 9.97
N ASN A 196 22.53 -16.20 11.19
CA ASN A 196 23.93 -16.46 11.53
C ASN A 196 24.31 -17.89 11.13
N ILE A 197 25.04 -18.00 10.02
CA ILE A 197 25.58 -19.25 9.50
C ILE A 197 27.06 -19.38 9.90
#